data_aa4d492e648f132db1fdb64db42d116b
#
_entry.id   aa4d492e648f132db1fdb64db42d116b
#
_cell.length_a   1.000
_cell.length_b   1.000
_cell.length_c   1.000
_cell.angle_alpha   90.00
_cell.angle_beta   90.00
_cell.angle_gamma   90.00
#
_symmetry.space_group_name_H-M   'P 1'
#
loop_
_entity.id
_entity.type
_entity.pdbx_description
1 polymer ?
#
loop_
_entity_poly.entity_id
_entity_poly.type
_entity_poly.pdbx_seq_one_letter_code
_entity_poly.pdbx_strand_id
1 'polypeptide(L)'
;MSSAPVEEDLRTAIEAQVWDDVIGVVEQHWGELMQHRQDLLVEAINALPAEVLAGYPRLSAAKDYINYLPANSDGRPIRYQHTVTAPPTGLLDVLADLTSRSVSARFQGNTAESVAIVREAHTTIAEVSDEALAAIRPVLPDIRLQWAISLELGGELIDATRAYERSFDEAVTFKNPRIAVEAAGTIALNYALAGNRGAAEQWLARRPELHVEAPDTVQTAGELARALLAVNDLRFDDARAALEAAPSVMVAPETWAQRLFVESVLARASGQARQQLARVGSTQATQPEKLRSNGLNGWLTAMATAELQLSLGDVASAVRSIARLRAIDLPAVADPVRVLRAWAALRQGDAREALVLAAPGLSQPSTSPRITVELLAVVAAANLRLDQPEEADRHFAACLDLLVSEGLPIVLLRLTAPERAALLPRYEEQLPPRVVRELAGLLDVGTAPSSVQLSERERVVLRHLVQGHSVPEIATAEHVSPNTVKTQVKAVYRKLGVADRDGAHRAVAATPHLIA
;
A
#
# COMPACT_ATOMS: atom_id res chain seq x y z
N MET A 1 26.08 18.09 24.61
CA MET A 1 27.32 18.92 24.45
C MET A 1 27.03 19.95 23.37
N SER A 2 27.48 21.18 23.51
CA SER A 2 27.06 22.33 22.68
C SER A 2 27.51 22.16 21.22
N SER A 3 26.58 22.19 20.27
CA SER A 3 26.82 22.18 18.82
C SER A 3 27.44 23.52 18.31
N ALA A 4 27.56 24.50 19.18
CA ALA A 4 28.09 25.81 18.82
C ALA A 4 29.55 25.82 18.27
N PRO A 5 30.51 25.01 18.78
CA PRO A 5 31.84 24.97 18.21
C PRO A 5 31.89 24.38 16.79
N VAL A 6 31.13 23.32 16.54
CA VAL A 6 31.09 22.65 15.22
C VAL A 6 30.50 23.56 14.16
N GLU A 7 29.46 24.34 14.51
CA GLU A 7 28.84 25.33 13.61
C GLU A 7 29.83 26.46 13.26
N GLU A 8 30.52 27.00 14.25
CA GLU A 8 31.47 28.09 14.06
C GLU A 8 32.70 27.64 13.21
N ASP A 9 33.24 26.46 13.51
CA ASP A 9 34.35 25.86 12.74
C ASP A 9 33.92 25.62 11.28
N LEU A 10 32.73 25.05 11.06
CA LEU A 10 32.26 24.71 9.73
C LEU A 10 31.97 25.97 8.89
N ARG A 11 31.31 26.98 9.46
CA ARG A 11 31.07 28.25 8.75
C ARG A 11 32.32 28.99 8.44
N THR A 12 33.27 29.02 9.37
CA THR A 12 34.60 29.66 9.16
C THR A 12 35.33 28.97 8.00
N ALA A 13 35.32 27.63 7.96
CA ALA A 13 35.98 26.87 6.90
C ALA A 13 35.29 27.09 5.52
N ILE A 14 33.95 27.18 5.49
CA ILE A 14 33.17 27.48 4.26
C ILE A 14 33.51 28.90 3.75
N GLU A 15 33.46 29.91 4.61
CA GLU A 15 33.77 31.29 4.26
C GLU A 15 35.20 31.47 3.75
N ALA A 16 36.16 30.75 4.39
CA ALA A 16 37.55 30.75 3.98
C ALA A 16 37.85 29.87 2.77
N GLN A 17 36.85 29.09 2.27
CA GLN A 17 36.98 28.11 1.18
C GLN A 17 38.10 27.08 1.41
N VAL A 18 38.34 26.69 2.69
CA VAL A 18 39.30 25.65 3.06
C VAL A 18 38.59 24.31 3.05
N TRP A 19 38.50 23.71 1.86
CA TRP A 19 37.62 22.55 1.61
C TRP A 19 38.04 21.30 2.40
N ASP A 20 39.30 21.09 2.66
CA ASP A 20 39.80 19.98 3.47
C ASP A 20 39.32 20.09 4.92
N ASP A 21 39.21 21.29 5.47
CA ASP A 21 38.67 21.51 6.82
C ASP A 21 37.16 21.29 6.84
N VAL A 22 36.43 21.77 5.82
CA VAL A 22 34.98 21.49 5.66
C VAL A 22 34.72 19.99 5.63
N ILE A 23 35.48 19.25 4.83
CA ILE A 23 35.39 17.80 4.71
C ILE A 23 35.72 17.13 6.04
N GLY A 24 36.79 17.52 6.69
CA GLY A 24 37.23 16.97 7.98
C GLY A 24 36.17 17.13 9.07
N VAL A 25 35.56 18.32 9.19
CA VAL A 25 34.50 18.58 10.17
C VAL A 25 33.24 17.77 9.83
N VAL A 26 32.82 17.72 8.56
CA VAL A 26 31.64 16.95 8.11
C VAL A 26 31.83 15.46 8.41
N GLU A 27 33.01 14.89 8.09
CA GLU A 27 33.29 13.47 8.34
C GLU A 27 33.35 13.14 9.83
N GLN A 28 33.96 13.99 10.64
CA GLN A 28 34.08 13.79 12.09
C GLN A 28 32.76 13.90 12.81
N HIS A 29 31.87 14.80 12.36
CA HIS A 29 30.62 15.14 13.02
C HIS A 29 29.36 14.70 12.22
N TRP A 30 29.51 13.80 11.24
CA TRP A 30 28.41 13.35 10.36
C TRP A 30 27.14 12.99 11.12
N GLY A 31 27.26 12.13 12.14
CA GLY A 31 26.10 11.66 12.92
C GLY A 31 25.40 12.79 13.69
N GLU A 32 26.16 13.70 14.28
CA GLU A 32 25.63 14.86 15.01
C GLU A 32 24.91 15.83 14.05
N LEU A 33 25.55 16.16 12.93
CA LEU A 33 25.00 17.03 11.89
C LEU A 33 23.73 16.45 11.28
N MET A 34 23.73 15.18 10.95
CA MET A 34 22.53 14.49 10.41
C MET A 34 21.37 14.46 11.40
N GLN A 35 21.63 14.32 12.71
CA GLN A 35 20.60 14.21 13.73
C GLN A 35 20.05 15.57 14.19
N HIS A 36 20.90 16.59 14.27
CA HIS A 36 20.57 17.83 14.96
C HIS A 36 20.73 19.09 14.13
N ARG A 37 21.54 19.06 13.08
CA ARG A 37 21.88 20.21 12.24
C ARG A 37 21.95 19.85 10.76
N GLN A 38 20.89 19.25 10.26
CA GLN A 38 20.78 18.88 8.85
C GLN A 38 20.89 20.10 7.93
N ASP A 39 20.39 21.27 8.36
CA ASP A 39 20.54 22.55 7.68
C ASP A 39 22.01 22.89 7.40
N LEU A 40 22.85 22.76 8.41
CA LEU A 40 24.27 23.06 8.32
C LEU A 40 25.03 22.02 7.48
N LEU A 41 24.64 20.75 7.57
CA LEU A 41 25.21 19.70 6.72
C LEU A 41 24.87 19.92 5.24
N VAL A 42 23.64 20.31 4.93
CA VAL A 42 23.20 20.67 3.57
C VAL A 42 24.00 21.87 3.04
N GLU A 43 24.16 22.92 3.87
CA GLU A 43 24.96 24.10 3.54
C GLU A 43 26.41 23.71 3.21
N ALA A 44 27.07 22.93 4.10
CA ALA A 44 28.44 22.51 3.95
C ALA A 44 28.67 21.67 2.69
N ILE A 45 27.86 20.65 2.48
CA ILE A 45 28.04 19.76 1.32
C ILE A 45 27.73 20.48 0.01
N ASN A 46 26.75 21.39 -0.02
CA ASN A 46 26.44 22.16 -1.22
C ASN A 46 27.48 23.25 -1.54
N ALA A 47 28.21 23.72 -0.52
CA ALA A 47 29.33 24.65 -0.74
C ALA A 47 30.53 24.00 -1.44
N LEU A 48 30.70 22.67 -1.33
CA LEU A 48 31.84 21.97 -1.94
C LEU A 48 31.76 22.03 -3.47
N PRO A 49 32.85 22.49 -4.16
CA PRO A 49 32.98 22.48 -5.60
C PRO A 49 32.89 21.06 -6.19
N ALA A 50 32.40 20.95 -7.43
CA ALA A 50 32.30 19.66 -8.11
C ALA A 50 33.64 18.94 -8.28
N GLU A 51 34.73 19.72 -8.53
CA GLU A 51 36.09 19.19 -8.65
C GLU A 51 36.60 18.56 -7.34
N VAL A 52 36.25 19.13 -6.19
CA VAL A 52 36.57 18.59 -4.88
C VAL A 52 35.74 17.32 -4.63
N LEU A 53 34.45 17.37 -4.84
CA LEU A 53 33.54 16.22 -4.64
C LEU A 53 33.88 15.02 -5.52
N ALA A 54 34.42 15.24 -6.72
CA ALA A 54 34.87 14.17 -7.60
C ALA A 54 35.92 13.24 -6.97
N GLY A 55 36.72 13.77 -6.00
CA GLY A 55 37.69 13.01 -5.24
C GLY A 55 37.13 12.27 -4.02
N TYR A 56 35.87 12.54 -3.63
CA TYR A 56 35.26 12.02 -2.39
C TYR A 56 33.94 11.30 -2.67
N PRO A 57 33.97 10.01 -3.03
CA PRO A 57 32.77 9.23 -3.38
C PRO A 57 31.65 9.31 -2.33
N ARG A 58 31.98 9.22 -1.04
CA ARG A 58 31.04 9.32 0.08
C ARG A 58 30.30 10.65 0.11
N LEU A 59 31.02 11.75 -0.04
CA LEU A 59 30.45 13.10 0.02
C LEU A 59 29.62 13.40 -1.22
N SER A 60 30.00 12.86 -2.38
CA SER A 60 29.20 12.94 -3.59
C SER A 60 27.88 12.18 -3.43
N ALA A 61 27.91 10.95 -2.95
CA ALA A 61 26.73 10.17 -2.64
C ALA A 61 25.83 10.85 -1.58
N ALA A 62 26.49 11.44 -0.55
CA ALA A 62 25.81 12.20 0.48
C ALA A 62 25.13 13.46 -0.07
N LYS A 63 25.77 14.18 -0.98
CA LYS A 63 25.20 15.36 -1.67
C LYS A 63 23.97 14.98 -2.46
N ASP A 64 24.03 13.90 -3.24
CA ASP A 64 22.92 13.39 -4.00
C ASP A 64 21.76 13.01 -3.07
N TYR A 65 22.04 12.34 -1.93
CA TYR A 65 21.04 11.94 -0.93
C TYR A 65 20.42 13.12 -0.18
N ILE A 66 21.25 14.06 0.30
CA ILE A 66 20.80 15.23 1.09
C ILE A 66 19.94 16.16 0.22
N ASN A 67 20.34 16.40 -1.02
CA ASN A 67 19.56 17.20 -1.95
C ASN A 67 18.27 16.51 -2.42
N TYR A 68 18.20 15.21 -2.19
CA TYR A 68 17.00 14.42 -2.41
C TYR A 68 16.00 14.52 -1.24
N LEU A 69 16.49 14.57 0.01
CA LEU A 69 15.62 14.78 1.17
C LEU A 69 14.88 16.11 1.00
N PRO A 70 13.52 16.10 0.91
CA PRO A 70 12.80 17.31 0.57
C PRO A 70 12.97 18.38 1.66
N ALA A 71 13.81 19.34 1.36
CA ALA A 71 13.71 20.65 1.97
C ALA A 71 12.65 21.41 1.19
N ASN A 72 11.40 21.39 1.67
CA ASN A 72 10.27 22.15 1.16
C ASN A 72 9.62 21.69 -0.17
N SER A 73 8.41 21.43 -0.06
CA SER A 73 7.22 21.20 -0.88
C SER A 73 7.03 21.95 -2.20
N ASP A 74 8.03 22.25 -2.98
CA ASP A 74 7.85 22.95 -4.27
C ASP A 74 7.33 22.08 -5.42
N GLY A 75 6.86 20.87 -5.12
CA GLY A 75 6.11 20.04 -6.10
C GLY A 75 6.91 19.58 -7.33
N ARG A 76 8.23 19.72 -7.35
CA ARG A 76 9.05 19.23 -8.46
C ARG A 76 9.37 17.75 -8.26
N PRO A 77 9.26 16.90 -9.30
CA PRO A 77 9.67 15.53 -9.22
C PRO A 77 11.17 15.46 -8.90
N ILE A 78 11.48 14.88 -7.75
CA ILE A 78 12.86 14.71 -7.31
C ILE A 78 13.48 13.63 -8.18
N ARG A 79 14.58 13.98 -8.85
CA ARG A 79 15.37 13.05 -9.66
C ARG A 79 16.66 12.76 -8.90
N TYR A 80 16.71 11.60 -8.27
CA TYR A 80 17.96 11.09 -7.76
C TYR A 80 18.75 10.46 -8.91
N GLN A 81 20.01 10.85 -9.07
CA GLN A 81 20.95 10.27 -10.03
C GLN A 81 22.27 10.02 -9.33
N HIS A 82 22.79 8.81 -9.48
CA HIS A 82 24.13 8.48 -9.00
C HIS A 82 25.16 9.30 -9.78
N THR A 83 26.03 9.98 -9.05
CA THR A 83 27.14 10.74 -9.62
C THR A 83 28.39 9.86 -9.68
N VAL A 84 28.94 9.68 -10.87
CA VAL A 84 30.20 8.92 -11.05
C VAL A 84 31.37 9.73 -10.50
N THR A 85 32.12 9.13 -9.58
CA THR A 85 33.27 9.75 -8.90
C THR A 85 34.55 8.95 -9.13
N ALA A 86 35.62 9.33 -8.46
CA ALA A 86 36.83 8.51 -8.37
C ALA A 86 36.54 7.11 -7.82
N PRO A 87 37.32 6.09 -8.15
CA PRO A 87 37.14 4.75 -7.59
C PRO A 87 37.19 4.77 -6.05
N PRO A 88 36.29 4.02 -5.38
CA PRO A 88 36.25 3.94 -3.93
C PRO A 88 37.55 3.39 -3.37
N THR A 89 38.06 3.98 -2.29
CA THR A 89 39.36 3.62 -1.68
C THR A 89 39.23 2.82 -0.38
N GLY A 90 38.02 2.77 0.19
CA GLY A 90 37.77 2.06 1.44
C GLY A 90 36.39 1.40 1.46
N LEU A 91 36.14 0.55 2.47
CA LEU A 91 34.89 -0.18 2.61
C LEU A 91 33.69 0.76 2.62
N LEU A 92 33.74 1.85 3.38
CA LEU A 92 32.64 2.80 3.47
C LEU A 92 32.35 3.48 2.12
N ASP A 93 33.40 3.80 1.35
CA ASP A 93 33.25 4.37 0.00
C ASP A 93 32.57 3.37 -0.94
N VAL A 94 32.97 2.08 -0.89
CA VAL A 94 32.34 1.01 -1.68
C VAL A 94 30.85 0.89 -1.33
N LEU A 95 30.52 0.86 -0.03
CA LEU A 95 29.13 0.71 0.41
C LEU A 95 28.29 1.96 0.08
N ALA A 96 28.87 3.16 0.17
CA ALA A 96 28.21 4.40 -0.22
C ALA A 96 27.94 4.44 -1.72
N ASP A 97 28.88 4.01 -2.57
CA ASP A 97 28.69 3.89 -4.03
C ASP A 97 27.57 2.91 -4.36
N LEU A 98 27.64 1.69 -3.81
CA LEU A 98 26.61 0.68 -4.02
C LEU A 98 25.23 1.16 -3.55
N THR A 99 25.16 1.84 -2.41
CA THR A 99 23.92 2.41 -1.90
C THR A 99 23.38 3.49 -2.83
N SER A 100 24.22 4.42 -3.27
CA SER A 100 23.83 5.47 -4.20
C SER A 100 23.34 4.91 -5.55
N ARG A 101 24.02 3.91 -6.08
CA ARG A 101 23.58 3.20 -7.31
C ARG A 101 22.24 2.49 -7.12
N SER A 102 22.06 1.81 -6.00
CA SER A 102 20.80 1.12 -5.67
C SER A 102 19.63 2.12 -5.55
N VAL A 103 19.85 3.24 -4.85
CA VAL A 103 18.89 4.34 -4.73
C VAL A 103 18.54 4.90 -6.12
N SER A 104 19.56 5.20 -6.94
CA SER A 104 19.36 5.71 -8.30
C SER A 104 18.53 4.74 -9.16
N ALA A 105 18.83 3.45 -9.10
CA ALA A 105 18.11 2.42 -9.85
C ALA A 105 16.62 2.35 -9.44
N ARG A 106 16.31 2.36 -8.12
CA ARG A 106 14.91 2.33 -7.64
C ARG A 106 14.13 3.59 -8.01
N PHE A 107 14.78 4.79 -8.02
CA PHE A 107 14.17 6.04 -8.46
C PHE A 107 13.82 6.05 -9.96
N GLN A 108 14.57 5.29 -10.73
CA GLN A 108 14.29 5.09 -12.14
C GLN A 108 13.25 3.99 -12.39
N GLY A 109 12.76 3.32 -11.33
CA GLY A 109 11.84 2.19 -11.40
C GLY A 109 12.51 0.88 -11.85
N ASN A 110 13.85 0.81 -11.81
CA ASN A 110 14.64 -0.40 -12.10
C ASN A 110 14.79 -1.23 -10.82
N THR A 111 13.69 -1.71 -10.25
CA THR A 111 13.67 -2.36 -8.92
C THR A 111 14.50 -3.64 -8.88
N ALA A 112 14.52 -4.45 -9.93
CA ALA A 112 15.35 -5.65 -10.00
C ALA A 112 16.86 -5.33 -9.97
N GLU A 113 17.30 -4.29 -10.66
CA GLU A 113 18.67 -3.80 -10.63
C GLU A 113 19.05 -3.29 -9.23
N SER A 114 18.14 -2.50 -8.61
CA SER A 114 18.31 -2.02 -7.25
C SER A 114 18.53 -3.16 -6.25
N VAL A 115 17.73 -4.22 -6.31
CA VAL A 115 17.87 -5.43 -5.49
C VAL A 115 19.20 -6.15 -5.76
N ALA A 116 19.62 -6.27 -7.02
CA ALA A 116 20.89 -6.92 -7.37
C ALA A 116 22.08 -6.18 -6.75
N ILE A 117 22.09 -4.85 -6.79
CA ILE A 117 23.13 -4.02 -6.16
C ILE A 117 23.13 -4.19 -4.64
N VAL A 118 21.95 -4.27 -3.99
CA VAL A 118 21.89 -4.54 -2.53
C VAL A 118 22.47 -5.91 -2.18
N ARG A 119 22.23 -6.93 -3.01
CA ARG A 119 22.82 -8.25 -2.81
C ARG A 119 24.36 -8.22 -2.95
N GLU A 120 24.88 -7.45 -3.91
CA GLU A 120 26.31 -7.18 -4.02
C GLU A 120 26.87 -6.53 -2.74
N ALA A 121 26.18 -5.50 -2.20
CA ALA A 121 26.57 -4.85 -0.96
C ALA A 121 26.55 -5.81 0.25
N HIS A 122 25.57 -6.69 0.35
CA HIS A 122 25.53 -7.73 1.38
C HIS A 122 26.69 -8.72 1.27
N THR A 123 27.05 -9.12 0.06
CA THR A 123 28.21 -9.98 -0.19
C THR A 123 29.50 -9.28 0.22
N THR A 124 29.65 -8.01 -0.17
CA THR A 124 30.82 -7.18 0.23
C THR A 124 30.99 -7.13 1.75
N ILE A 125 29.90 -6.90 2.51
CA ILE A 125 29.98 -6.90 3.98
C ILE A 125 30.33 -8.26 4.55
N ALA A 126 29.83 -9.34 3.96
CA ALA A 126 30.07 -10.70 4.46
C ALA A 126 31.52 -11.16 4.28
N GLU A 127 32.26 -10.54 3.37
CA GLU A 127 33.67 -10.88 3.04
C GLU A 127 34.70 -10.04 3.83
N VAL A 128 34.27 -9.00 4.57
CA VAL A 128 35.18 -8.15 5.34
C VAL A 128 35.40 -8.66 6.76
N SER A 129 36.55 -8.28 7.33
CA SER A 129 36.90 -8.58 8.72
C SER A 129 35.99 -7.82 9.70
N ASP A 130 35.75 -8.40 10.88
CA ASP A 130 35.02 -7.75 11.97
C ASP A 130 35.64 -6.40 12.38
N GLU A 131 36.95 -6.25 12.26
CA GLU A 131 37.67 -5.01 12.57
C GLU A 131 37.34 -3.89 11.56
N ALA A 132 37.35 -4.22 10.26
CA ALA A 132 36.98 -3.26 9.22
C ALA A 132 35.48 -2.87 9.32
N LEU A 133 34.62 -3.83 9.66
CA LEU A 133 33.23 -3.57 9.88
C LEU A 133 32.96 -2.71 11.13
N ALA A 134 33.75 -2.94 12.22
CA ALA A 134 33.61 -2.17 13.45
C ALA A 134 33.86 -0.66 13.24
N ALA A 135 34.77 -0.31 12.34
CA ALA A 135 35.09 1.08 12.03
C ALA A 135 33.92 1.86 11.39
N ILE A 136 33.01 1.16 10.68
CA ILE A 136 31.89 1.79 9.99
C ILE A 136 30.52 1.51 10.63
N ARG A 137 30.45 0.72 11.70
CA ARG A 137 29.19 0.36 12.40
C ARG A 137 28.29 1.56 12.71
N PRO A 138 28.78 2.73 13.15
CA PRO A 138 27.90 3.86 13.47
C PRO A 138 27.09 4.41 12.28
N VAL A 139 27.56 4.22 11.04
CA VAL A 139 26.89 4.70 9.81
C VAL A 139 26.08 3.61 9.10
N LEU A 140 26.24 2.36 9.50
CA LEU A 140 25.51 1.23 8.91
C LEU A 140 23.98 1.33 9.03
N PRO A 141 23.38 1.86 10.11
CA PRO A 141 21.93 1.97 10.22
C PRO A 141 21.28 2.70 9.03
N ASP A 142 21.86 3.84 8.62
CA ASP A 142 21.38 4.63 7.47
C ASP A 142 21.50 3.85 6.16
N ILE A 143 22.65 3.22 5.94
CA ILE A 143 22.93 2.41 4.74
C ILE A 143 21.96 1.23 4.65
N ARG A 144 21.77 0.50 5.75
CA ARG A 144 20.86 -0.66 5.81
C ARG A 144 19.40 -0.27 5.60
N LEU A 145 19.00 0.91 6.10
CA LEU A 145 17.67 1.45 5.84
C LEU A 145 17.43 1.62 4.33
N GLN A 146 18.40 2.20 3.61
CA GLN A 146 18.31 2.38 2.16
C GLN A 146 18.22 1.03 1.42
N TRP A 147 18.97 0.02 1.87
CA TRP A 147 18.91 -1.32 1.31
C TRP A 147 17.57 -2.00 1.59
N ALA A 148 17.04 -1.84 2.81
CA ALA A 148 15.73 -2.37 3.17
C ALA A 148 14.61 -1.79 2.29
N ILE A 149 14.63 -0.47 2.03
CA ILE A 149 13.70 0.20 1.11
C ILE A 149 13.84 -0.37 -0.32
N SER A 150 15.08 -0.60 -0.79
CA SER A 150 15.31 -1.17 -2.12
C SER A 150 14.78 -2.60 -2.25
N LEU A 151 14.98 -3.43 -1.23
CA LEU A 151 14.44 -4.79 -1.15
C LEU A 151 12.91 -4.78 -1.12
N GLU A 152 12.32 -3.89 -0.30
CA GLU A 152 10.86 -3.74 -0.18
C GLU A 152 10.24 -3.33 -1.51
N LEU A 153 10.74 -2.29 -2.16
CA LEU A 153 10.25 -1.82 -3.45
C LEU A 153 10.48 -2.85 -4.57
N GLY A 154 11.49 -3.70 -4.43
CA GLY A 154 11.72 -4.85 -5.28
C GLY A 154 10.82 -6.06 -4.99
N GLY A 155 10.05 -6.03 -3.88
CA GLY A 155 9.13 -7.10 -3.49
C GLY A 155 9.76 -8.23 -2.68
N GLU A 156 11.03 -8.10 -2.27
CA GLU A 156 11.73 -9.05 -1.41
C GLU A 156 11.36 -8.81 0.07
N LEU A 157 10.07 -8.92 0.39
CA LEU A 157 9.51 -8.44 1.67
C LEU A 157 10.11 -9.09 2.91
N ILE A 158 10.48 -10.37 2.84
CA ILE A 158 11.11 -11.08 3.96
C ILE A 158 12.50 -10.53 4.24
N ASP A 159 13.31 -10.36 3.19
CA ASP A 159 14.67 -9.84 3.33
C ASP A 159 14.66 -8.34 3.67
N ALA A 160 13.69 -7.59 3.15
CA ALA A 160 13.44 -6.21 3.54
C ALA A 160 13.14 -6.10 5.04
N THR A 161 12.22 -6.91 5.56
CA THR A 161 11.90 -6.90 7.00
C THR A 161 13.12 -7.19 7.86
N ARG A 162 13.92 -8.19 7.51
CA ARG A 162 15.18 -8.51 8.22
C ARG A 162 16.20 -7.35 8.15
N ALA A 163 16.27 -6.67 7.00
CA ALA A 163 17.17 -5.52 6.84
C ALA A 163 16.70 -4.32 7.68
N TYR A 164 15.40 -4.06 7.74
CA TYR A 164 14.82 -3.06 8.64
C TYR A 164 15.05 -3.40 10.11
N GLU A 165 14.88 -4.65 10.54
CA GLU A 165 15.15 -5.09 11.92
C GLU A 165 16.61 -4.84 12.30
N ARG A 166 17.55 -5.19 11.42
CA ARG A 166 18.98 -4.90 11.65
C ARG A 166 19.27 -3.41 11.72
N SER A 167 18.69 -2.63 10.80
CA SER A 167 18.81 -1.17 10.80
C SER A 167 18.28 -0.57 12.10
N PHE A 168 17.12 -1.05 12.59
CA PHE A 168 16.54 -0.63 13.85
C PHE A 168 17.45 -0.94 15.05
N ASP A 169 17.93 -2.17 15.18
CA ASP A 169 18.76 -2.60 16.32
C ASP A 169 20.10 -1.83 16.36
N GLU A 170 20.72 -1.64 15.20
CA GLU A 170 21.93 -0.82 15.08
C GLU A 170 21.63 0.67 15.36
N ALA A 171 20.51 1.21 14.88
CA ALA A 171 20.10 2.59 15.14
C ALA A 171 19.85 2.86 16.63
N VAL A 172 19.24 1.92 17.34
CA VAL A 172 19.09 2.00 18.80
C VAL A 172 20.46 1.95 19.49
N THR A 173 21.35 1.05 19.07
CA THR A 173 22.70 0.90 19.62
C THR A 173 23.54 2.17 19.45
N PHE A 174 23.48 2.79 18.28
CA PHE A 174 24.25 4.00 17.94
C PHE A 174 23.47 5.31 18.17
N LYS A 175 22.32 5.24 18.86
CA LYS A 175 21.49 6.40 19.25
C LYS A 175 21.07 7.26 18.06
N ASN A 176 20.65 6.64 16.99
CA ASN A 176 20.03 7.28 15.83
C ASN A 176 18.50 7.10 15.85
N PRO A 177 17.76 7.91 16.64
CA PRO A 177 16.31 7.72 16.81
C PRO A 177 15.53 7.94 15.51
N ARG A 178 16.01 8.75 14.59
CA ARG A 178 15.38 8.99 13.28
C ARG A 178 15.27 7.69 12.49
N ILE A 179 16.37 6.98 12.33
CA ILE A 179 16.41 5.70 11.60
C ILE A 179 15.58 4.63 12.34
N ALA A 180 15.67 4.59 13.67
CA ALA A 180 14.89 3.64 14.48
C ALA A 180 13.36 3.86 14.31
N VAL A 181 12.89 5.11 14.29
CA VAL A 181 11.46 5.44 14.07
C VAL A 181 11.02 5.03 12.69
N GLU A 182 11.80 5.33 11.65
CA GLU A 182 11.48 5.02 10.25
C GLU A 182 11.44 3.50 10.02
N ALA A 183 12.47 2.77 10.46
CA ALA A 183 12.53 1.33 10.34
C ALA A 183 11.38 0.64 11.09
N ALA A 184 11.14 0.99 12.36
CA ALA A 184 10.04 0.41 13.14
C ALA A 184 8.66 0.74 12.55
N GLY A 185 8.48 1.96 12.02
CA GLY A 185 7.25 2.36 11.34
C GLY A 185 6.98 1.53 10.09
N THR A 186 8.00 1.27 9.28
CA THR A 186 7.87 0.47 8.05
C THR A 186 7.61 -1.00 8.37
N ILE A 187 8.30 -1.57 9.36
CA ILE A 187 8.01 -2.95 9.81
C ILE A 187 6.56 -3.06 10.30
N ALA A 188 6.08 -2.07 11.08
CA ALA A 188 4.71 -2.04 11.55
C ALA A 188 3.70 -2.00 10.39
N LEU A 189 3.97 -1.20 9.34
CA LEU A 189 3.13 -1.14 8.15
C LEU A 189 3.08 -2.47 7.42
N ASN A 190 4.22 -3.14 7.26
CA ASN A 190 4.29 -4.44 6.61
C ASN A 190 3.48 -5.50 7.37
N TYR A 191 3.55 -5.54 8.70
CA TYR A 191 2.71 -6.41 9.51
C TYR A 191 1.22 -6.03 9.45
N ALA A 192 0.88 -4.74 9.44
CA ALA A 192 -0.50 -4.29 9.27
C ALA A 192 -1.08 -4.67 7.89
N LEU A 193 -0.28 -4.60 6.83
CA LEU A 193 -0.65 -5.09 5.49
C LEU A 193 -0.91 -6.59 5.48
N ALA A 194 -0.10 -7.37 6.17
CA ALA A 194 -0.30 -8.81 6.35
C ALA A 194 -1.49 -9.15 7.25
N GLY A 195 -2.05 -8.19 8.00
CA GLY A 195 -3.12 -8.38 8.96
C GLY A 195 -2.67 -8.94 10.31
N ASN A 196 -1.38 -8.89 10.60
CA ASN A 196 -0.82 -9.28 11.90
C ASN A 196 -0.84 -8.06 12.83
N ARG A 197 -1.96 -7.87 13.51
CA ARG A 197 -2.19 -6.74 14.42
C ARG A 197 -1.17 -6.70 15.56
N GLY A 198 -0.96 -7.84 16.22
CA GLY A 198 -0.09 -7.91 17.41
C GLY A 198 1.33 -7.46 17.09
N ALA A 199 1.92 -7.96 16.01
CA ALA A 199 3.26 -7.56 15.57
C ALA A 199 3.31 -6.08 15.16
N ALA A 200 2.30 -5.60 14.42
CA ALA A 200 2.25 -4.19 14.01
C ALA A 200 2.19 -3.25 15.22
N GLU A 201 1.33 -3.53 16.21
CA GLU A 201 1.22 -2.73 17.45
C GLU A 201 2.50 -2.78 18.29
N GLN A 202 3.16 -3.94 18.38
CA GLN A 202 4.45 -4.07 19.06
C GLN A 202 5.54 -3.21 18.42
N TRP A 203 5.63 -3.19 17.10
CA TRP A 203 6.61 -2.36 16.40
C TRP A 203 6.29 -0.86 16.50
N LEU A 204 5.02 -0.47 16.48
CA LEU A 204 4.63 0.92 16.76
C LEU A 204 5.01 1.36 18.18
N ALA A 205 4.90 0.46 19.16
CA ALA A 205 5.27 0.74 20.55
C ALA A 205 6.79 0.82 20.77
N ARG A 206 7.61 0.18 19.91
CA ARG A 206 9.07 0.23 19.96
C ARG A 206 9.66 1.52 19.38
N ARG A 207 8.86 2.34 18.70
CA ARG A 207 9.32 3.61 18.12
C ARG A 207 9.79 4.55 19.24
N PRO A 208 11.06 5.00 19.24
CA PRO A 208 11.51 5.98 20.22
C PRO A 208 10.84 7.33 20.02
N GLU A 209 10.75 8.12 21.10
CA GLU A 209 10.34 9.51 21.01
C GLU A 209 11.40 10.33 20.27
N LEU A 210 10.95 11.14 19.34
CA LEU A 210 11.80 12.11 18.66
C LEU A 210 11.70 13.44 19.42
N HIS A 211 12.84 13.87 19.97
CA HIS A 211 12.96 15.13 20.70
C HIS A 211 13.33 16.33 19.79
N VAL A 212 13.51 16.07 18.50
CA VAL A 212 13.88 17.06 17.48
C VAL A 212 12.88 16.97 16.34
N GLU A 213 12.57 18.10 15.71
CA GLU A 213 11.79 18.12 14.47
C GLU A 213 12.49 17.24 13.42
N ALA A 214 11.92 16.06 13.22
CA ALA A 214 12.34 15.17 12.14
C ALA A 214 11.55 15.51 10.89
N PRO A 215 12.13 15.27 9.69
CA PRO A 215 11.35 15.37 8.46
C PRO A 215 10.08 14.53 8.55
N ASP A 216 8.98 15.06 8.08
CA ASP A 216 7.67 14.38 8.10
C ASP A 216 7.72 12.96 7.52
N THR A 217 8.63 12.71 6.56
CA THR A 217 8.84 11.41 5.92
C THR A 217 9.16 10.29 6.90
N VAL A 218 9.90 10.57 7.97
CA VAL A 218 10.30 9.59 8.99
C VAL A 218 9.10 8.98 9.72
N GLN A 219 8.04 9.75 9.89
CA GLN A 219 6.81 9.32 10.57
C GLN A 219 5.82 8.60 9.65
N THR A 220 5.95 8.77 8.33
CA THR A 220 4.95 8.36 7.33
C THR A 220 4.51 6.92 7.46
N ALA A 221 5.44 5.97 7.44
CA ALA A 221 5.10 4.55 7.48
C ALA A 221 4.37 4.15 8.77
N GLY A 222 4.77 4.71 9.91
CA GLY A 222 4.11 4.46 11.18
C GLY A 222 2.68 5.02 11.22
N GLU A 223 2.43 6.19 10.65
CA GLU A 223 1.07 6.74 10.56
C GLU A 223 0.21 5.96 9.57
N LEU A 224 0.78 5.49 8.45
CA LEU A 224 0.07 4.59 7.53
C LEU A 224 -0.28 3.25 8.20
N ALA A 225 0.62 2.71 9.04
CA ALA A 225 0.32 1.51 9.83
C ALA A 225 -0.84 1.74 10.80
N ARG A 226 -0.86 2.86 11.53
CA ARG A 226 -1.97 3.24 12.42
C ARG A 226 -3.27 3.40 11.65
N ALA A 227 -3.23 4.08 10.51
CA ALA A 227 -4.38 4.24 9.64
C ALA A 227 -4.95 2.90 9.19
N LEU A 228 -4.09 1.99 8.72
CA LEU A 228 -4.52 0.68 8.24
C LEU A 228 -5.09 -0.20 9.35
N LEU A 229 -4.48 -0.20 10.54
CA LEU A 229 -5.00 -0.89 11.72
C LEU A 229 -6.38 -0.34 12.12
N ALA A 230 -6.55 0.98 12.09
CA ALA A 230 -7.83 1.62 12.39
C ALA A 230 -8.91 1.27 11.36
N VAL A 231 -8.58 1.31 10.05
CA VAL A 231 -9.50 0.89 8.97
C VAL A 231 -9.90 -0.58 9.13
N ASN A 232 -8.93 -1.45 9.39
CA ASN A 232 -9.18 -2.87 9.60
C ASN A 232 -10.20 -3.12 10.70
N ASP A 233 -10.12 -2.33 11.76
CA ASP A 233 -10.98 -2.39 12.94
C ASP A 233 -12.24 -1.51 12.83
N LEU A 234 -12.59 -1.00 11.63
CA LEU A 234 -13.72 -0.11 11.33
C LEU A 234 -13.71 1.22 12.12
N ARG A 235 -12.55 1.72 12.53
CA ARG A 235 -12.37 3.02 13.19
C ARG A 235 -11.99 4.08 12.15
N PHE A 236 -12.97 4.50 11.34
CA PHE A 236 -12.69 5.33 10.16
C PHE A 236 -12.24 6.75 10.49
N ASP A 237 -12.69 7.32 11.60
CA ASP A 237 -12.26 8.66 12.02
C ASP A 237 -10.80 8.64 12.49
N ASP A 238 -10.41 7.62 13.28
CA ASP A 238 -9.01 7.42 13.67
C ASP A 238 -8.11 7.19 12.45
N ALA A 239 -8.62 6.46 11.45
CA ALA A 239 -7.89 6.22 10.22
C ALA A 239 -7.66 7.52 9.43
N ARG A 240 -8.68 8.41 9.35
CA ARG A 240 -8.54 9.73 8.71
C ARG A 240 -7.53 10.59 9.45
N ALA A 241 -7.62 10.65 10.77
CA ALA A 241 -6.69 11.41 11.59
C ALA A 241 -5.23 10.96 11.39
N ALA A 242 -4.98 9.63 11.35
CA ALA A 242 -3.65 9.09 11.07
C ALA A 242 -3.17 9.40 9.63
N LEU A 243 -4.08 9.36 8.64
CA LEU A 243 -3.74 9.76 7.27
C LEU A 243 -3.46 11.26 7.12
N GLU A 244 -4.13 12.11 7.90
CA GLU A 244 -3.86 13.55 7.95
C GLU A 244 -2.52 13.86 8.64
N ALA A 245 -2.15 13.08 9.65
CA ALA A 245 -0.85 13.17 10.31
C ALA A 245 0.31 12.66 9.42
N ALA A 246 0.04 11.79 8.46
CA ALA A 246 1.03 11.34 7.50
C ALA A 246 1.25 12.42 6.42
N PRO A 247 2.50 12.72 6.02
CA PRO A 247 2.77 13.72 4.98
C PRO A 247 2.16 13.35 3.63
N SER A 248 1.98 14.35 2.78
CA SER A 248 1.36 14.15 1.46
C SER A 248 2.23 13.26 0.56
N VAL A 249 1.60 12.65 -0.45
CA VAL A 249 2.26 11.81 -1.49
C VAL A 249 3.44 12.52 -2.17
N MET A 250 3.43 13.85 -2.22
CA MET A 250 4.48 14.66 -2.85
C MET A 250 5.79 14.68 -2.06
N VAL A 251 5.74 14.34 -0.76
CA VAL A 251 6.90 14.41 0.15
C VAL A 251 7.66 13.08 0.22
N ALA A 252 7.01 11.97 -0.14
CA ALA A 252 7.60 10.63 -0.08
C ALA A 252 7.48 9.92 -1.46
N PRO A 253 8.29 10.31 -2.44
CA PRO A 253 8.12 9.87 -3.83
C PRO A 253 8.35 8.38 -4.05
N GLU A 254 8.93 7.67 -3.10
CA GLU A 254 9.15 6.22 -3.19
C GLU A 254 7.99 5.40 -2.62
N THR A 255 7.29 5.92 -1.61
CA THR A 255 6.23 5.21 -0.85
C THR A 255 4.82 5.71 -1.18
N TRP A 256 4.68 6.45 -2.28
CA TRP A 256 3.41 7.03 -2.71
C TRP A 256 2.30 5.99 -2.87
N ALA A 257 2.63 4.79 -3.34
CA ALA A 257 1.67 3.72 -3.56
C ALA A 257 1.17 3.10 -2.25
N GLN A 258 1.99 3.03 -1.22
CA GLN A 258 1.59 2.54 0.10
C GLN A 258 0.48 3.43 0.70
N ARG A 259 0.66 4.75 0.68
CA ARG A 259 -0.37 5.69 1.11
C ARG A 259 -1.65 5.54 0.30
N LEU A 260 -1.51 5.53 -1.03
CA LEU A 260 -2.64 5.40 -1.94
C LEU A 260 -3.41 4.10 -1.72
N PHE A 261 -2.71 3.01 -1.39
CA PHE A 261 -3.31 1.73 -1.04
C PHE A 261 -4.12 1.84 0.26
N VAL A 262 -3.56 2.39 1.35
CA VAL A 262 -4.28 2.57 2.63
C VAL A 262 -5.51 3.47 2.45
N GLU A 263 -5.39 4.57 1.72
CA GLU A 263 -6.53 5.44 1.36
C GLU A 263 -7.60 4.66 0.57
N SER A 264 -7.18 3.73 -0.31
CA SER A 264 -8.12 2.92 -1.10
C SER A 264 -8.86 1.89 -0.24
N VAL A 265 -8.20 1.31 0.77
CA VAL A 265 -8.87 0.44 1.74
C VAL A 265 -9.92 1.20 2.54
N LEU A 266 -9.60 2.41 3.02
CA LEU A 266 -10.55 3.29 3.72
C LEU A 266 -11.71 3.70 2.80
N ALA A 267 -11.43 4.16 1.60
CA ALA A 267 -12.45 4.62 0.65
C ALA A 267 -13.42 3.51 0.23
N ARG A 268 -12.91 2.28 0.06
CA ARG A 268 -13.73 1.10 -0.18
C ARG A 268 -14.70 0.84 0.98
N ALA A 269 -14.23 0.94 2.20
CA ALA A 269 -15.01 0.67 3.40
C ALA A 269 -16.03 1.79 3.70
N SER A 270 -15.71 3.05 3.37
CA SER A 270 -16.55 4.23 3.64
C SER A 270 -17.42 4.66 2.44
N GLY A 271 -17.57 3.84 1.39
CA GLY A 271 -18.43 4.12 0.25
C GLY A 271 -17.89 5.16 -0.76
N GLN A 272 -16.61 5.52 -0.66
CA GLN A 272 -15.96 6.53 -1.52
C GLN A 272 -15.14 5.91 -2.67
N ALA A 273 -15.38 4.64 -2.99
CA ALA A 273 -14.59 3.85 -3.94
C ALA A 273 -14.47 4.50 -5.34
N ARG A 274 -15.53 5.16 -5.84
CA ARG A 274 -15.51 5.81 -7.16
C ARG A 274 -14.56 7.00 -7.21
N GLN A 275 -14.63 7.86 -6.21
CA GLN A 275 -13.74 9.02 -6.10
C GLN A 275 -12.29 8.58 -5.97
N GLN A 276 -12.05 7.58 -5.12
CA GLN A 276 -10.70 7.05 -4.90
C GLN A 276 -10.14 6.37 -6.15
N LEU A 277 -10.95 5.64 -6.91
CA LEU A 277 -10.52 5.03 -8.18
C LEU A 277 -10.03 6.09 -9.18
N ALA A 278 -10.74 7.22 -9.28
CA ALA A 278 -10.31 8.35 -10.10
C ALA A 278 -8.98 8.94 -9.59
N ARG A 279 -8.83 9.08 -8.25
CA ARG A 279 -7.60 9.56 -7.63
C ARG A 279 -6.42 8.62 -7.88
N VAL A 280 -6.62 7.30 -7.79
CA VAL A 280 -5.58 6.31 -8.14
C VAL A 280 -5.11 6.54 -9.57
N GLY A 281 -6.03 6.66 -10.52
CA GLY A 281 -5.71 6.91 -11.93
C GLY A 281 -4.95 8.22 -12.15
N SER A 282 -5.37 9.33 -11.54
CA SER A 282 -4.71 10.62 -11.67
C SER A 282 -3.31 10.62 -11.03
N THR A 283 -3.15 10.03 -9.86
CA THR A 283 -1.85 9.92 -9.19
C THR A 283 -0.88 9.05 -9.99
N GLN A 284 -1.35 7.90 -10.52
CA GLN A 284 -0.53 7.06 -11.39
C GLN A 284 -0.06 7.81 -12.66
N ALA A 285 -0.93 8.66 -13.24
CA ALA A 285 -0.60 9.41 -14.45
C ALA A 285 0.54 10.44 -14.22
N THR A 286 0.73 10.91 -12.99
CA THR A 286 1.84 11.83 -12.66
C THR A 286 3.17 11.12 -12.45
N GLN A 287 3.16 9.77 -12.28
CA GLN A 287 4.38 9.01 -12.03
C GLN A 287 5.03 8.53 -13.34
N PRO A 288 6.36 8.45 -13.43
CA PRO A 288 7.07 7.81 -14.52
C PRO A 288 6.58 6.37 -14.75
N GLU A 289 6.55 5.93 -15.99
CA GLU A 289 5.98 4.62 -16.36
C GLU A 289 6.58 3.45 -15.55
N LYS A 290 7.89 3.39 -15.45
CA LYS A 290 8.56 2.31 -14.71
C LYS A 290 8.24 2.33 -13.20
N LEU A 291 8.13 3.51 -12.58
CA LEU A 291 7.77 3.64 -11.16
C LEU A 291 6.33 3.22 -10.87
N ARG A 292 5.42 3.43 -11.82
CA ARG A 292 4.01 3.06 -11.65
C ARG A 292 3.68 1.63 -12.03
N SER A 293 4.56 0.95 -12.79
CA SER A 293 4.28 -0.39 -13.32
C SER A 293 5.12 -1.50 -12.69
N ASN A 294 6.26 -1.17 -12.06
CA ASN A 294 7.20 -2.15 -11.54
C ASN A 294 7.18 -2.23 -10.00
N GLY A 295 7.69 -3.34 -9.50
CA GLY A 295 7.92 -3.58 -8.09
C GLY A 295 6.66 -3.41 -7.22
N LEU A 296 6.87 -3.12 -5.94
CA LEU A 296 5.80 -2.98 -4.95
C LEU A 296 4.82 -1.86 -5.30
N ASN A 297 5.30 -0.73 -5.83
CA ASN A 297 4.42 0.41 -6.19
C ASN A 297 3.43 0.04 -7.31
N GLY A 298 3.90 -0.62 -8.36
CA GLY A 298 3.04 -1.12 -9.43
C GLY A 298 2.02 -2.13 -8.92
N TRP A 299 2.46 -3.01 -8.03
CA TRP A 299 1.61 -4.03 -7.43
C TRP A 299 0.52 -3.43 -6.52
N LEU A 300 0.88 -2.54 -5.57
CA LEU A 300 -0.07 -1.90 -4.67
C LEU A 300 -1.14 -1.10 -5.41
N THR A 301 -0.76 -0.39 -6.46
CA THR A 301 -1.72 0.40 -7.24
C THR A 301 -2.64 -0.45 -8.10
N ALA A 302 -2.14 -1.55 -8.68
CA ALA A 302 -2.97 -2.51 -9.40
C ALA A 302 -3.92 -3.26 -8.44
N MET A 303 -3.45 -3.60 -7.23
CA MET A 303 -4.25 -4.19 -6.16
C MET A 303 -5.37 -3.23 -5.72
N ALA A 304 -5.04 -1.97 -5.40
CA ALA A 304 -6.00 -0.94 -5.03
C ALA A 304 -7.07 -0.76 -6.12
N THR A 305 -6.64 -0.71 -7.39
CA THR A 305 -7.53 -0.57 -8.54
C THR A 305 -8.51 -1.75 -8.62
N ALA A 306 -8.01 -2.99 -8.53
CA ALA A 306 -8.85 -4.19 -8.58
C ALA A 306 -9.86 -4.25 -7.42
N GLU A 307 -9.41 -3.92 -6.20
CA GLU A 307 -10.23 -3.85 -4.99
C GLU A 307 -11.39 -2.84 -5.13
N LEU A 308 -11.08 -1.63 -5.59
CA LEU A 308 -12.06 -0.58 -5.80
C LEU A 308 -13.06 -0.95 -6.91
N GLN A 309 -12.59 -1.55 -8.00
CA GLN A 309 -13.45 -2.03 -9.09
C GLN A 309 -14.39 -3.13 -8.62
N LEU A 310 -13.90 -4.10 -7.83
CA LEU A 310 -14.75 -5.15 -7.22
C LEU A 310 -15.81 -4.55 -6.31
N SER A 311 -15.48 -3.55 -5.50
CA SER A 311 -16.44 -2.90 -4.60
C SER A 311 -17.51 -2.11 -5.36
N LEU A 312 -17.18 -1.59 -6.54
CA LEU A 312 -18.11 -0.89 -7.43
C LEU A 312 -18.93 -1.84 -8.32
N GLY A 313 -18.71 -3.17 -8.21
CA GLY A 313 -19.39 -4.16 -9.05
C GLY A 313 -18.87 -4.24 -10.49
N ASP A 314 -17.80 -3.51 -10.83
CA ASP A 314 -17.16 -3.62 -12.16
C ASP A 314 -16.19 -4.81 -12.19
N VAL A 315 -16.76 -6.01 -12.17
CA VAL A 315 -16.01 -7.25 -12.10
C VAL A 315 -15.14 -7.47 -13.34
N ALA A 316 -15.63 -7.05 -14.52
CA ALA A 316 -14.89 -7.22 -15.78
C ALA A 316 -13.57 -6.40 -15.76
N SER A 317 -13.61 -5.15 -15.30
CA SER A 317 -12.40 -4.33 -15.14
C SER A 317 -11.50 -4.87 -14.03
N ALA A 318 -12.07 -5.33 -12.92
CA ALA A 318 -11.31 -5.94 -11.83
C ALA A 318 -10.51 -7.16 -12.30
N VAL A 319 -11.11 -8.06 -13.07
CA VAL A 319 -10.42 -9.23 -13.65
C VAL A 319 -9.25 -8.81 -14.53
N ARG A 320 -9.40 -7.75 -15.34
CA ARG A 320 -8.27 -7.21 -16.13
C ARG A 320 -7.15 -6.64 -15.25
N SER A 321 -7.52 -5.95 -14.17
CA SER A 321 -6.53 -5.40 -13.21
C SER A 321 -5.81 -6.51 -12.44
N ILE A 322 -6.52 -7.58 -12.05
CA ILE A 322 -5.94 -8.79 -11.44
C ILE A 322 -4.98 -9.50 -12.41
N ALA A 323 -5.29 -9.54 -13.70
CA ALA A 323 -4.39 -10.11 -14.69
C ALA A 323 -3.06 -9.32 -14.80
N ARG A 324 -3.11 -8.00 -14.65
CA ARG A 324 -1.89 -7.16 -14.58
C ARG A 324 -1.05 -7.45 -13.33
N LEU A 325 -1.67 -7.69 -12.18
CA LEU A 325 -0.95 -8.09 -10.96
C LEU A 325 -0.09 -9.33 -11.16
N ARG A 326 -0.58 -10.32 -11.92
CA ARG A 326 0.16 -11.55 -12.23
C ARG A 326 1.36 -11.32 -13.14
N ALA A 327 1.38 -10.25 -13.90
CA ALA A 327 2.48 -9.89 -14.78
C ALA A 327 3.62 -9.16 -14.04
N ILE A 328 3.37 -8.70 -12.80
CA ILE A 328 4.38 -8.09 -11.95
C ILE A 328 5.06 -9.22 -11.21
N ASP A 329 6.34 -9.44 -11.52
CA ASP A 329 7.14 -10.50 -10.89
C ASP A 329 7.55 -10.08 -9.48
N LEU A 330 6.78 -10.52 -8.49
CA LEU A 330 7.07 -10.33 -7.07
C LEU A 330 6.96 -11.66 -6.34
N PRO A 331 7.97 -12.06 -5.54
CA PRO A 331 7.99 -13.37 -4.88
C PRO A 331 6.83 -13.64 -3.93
N ALA A 332 6.26 -12.61 -3.31
CA ALA A 332 5.30 -12.73 -2.20
C ALA A 332 3.82 -12.59 -2.59
N VAL A 333 3.45 -12.54 -3.88
CA VAL A 333 2.11 -12.03 -4.28
C VAL A 333 1.10 -13.08 -4.75
N ALA A 334 1.44 -14.35 -4.73
CA ALA A 334 0.55 -15.41 -5.20
C ALA A 334 -0.79 -15.43 -4.41
N ASP A 335 -0.74 -15.30 -3.10
CA ASP A 335 -1.90 -15.42 -2.22
C ASP A 335 -2.86 -14.21 -2.27
N PRO A 336 -2.40 -12.95 -2.21
CA PRO A 336 -3.29 -11.81 -2.43
C PRO A 336 -4.01 -11.83 -3.79
N VAL A 337 -3.32 -12.24 -4.85
CA VAL A 337 -3.94 -12.41 -6.18
C VAL A 337 -5.00 -13.51 -6.17
N ARG A 338 -4.75 -14.61 -5.46
CA ARG A 338 -5.71 -15.71 -5.26
C ARG A 338 -6.98 -15.22 -4.58
N VAL A 339 -6.84 -14.45 -3.49
CA VAL A 339 -7.97 -13.83 -2.76
C VAL A 339 -8.83 -12.99 -3.70
N LEU A 340 -8.21 -12.08 -4.47
CA LEU A 340 -8.95 -11.23 -5.40
C LEU A 340 -9.67 -12.03 -6.49
N ARG A 341 -9.03 -13.07 -7.03
CA ARG A 341 -9.66 -13.96 -8.01
C ARG A 341 -10.86 -14.69 -7.44
N ALA A 342 -10.74 -15.18 -6.21
CA ALA A 342 -11.83 -15.88 -5.53
C ALA A 342 -13.03 -14.95 -5.28
N TRP A 343 -12.80 -13.72 -4.81
CA TRP A 343 -13.86 -12.71 -4.70
C TRP A 343 -14.46 -12.33 -6.06
N ALA A 344 -13.66 -12.21 -7.11
CA ALA A 344 -14.15 -11.93 -8.46
C ALA A 344 -15.05 -13.05 -8.98
N ALA A 345 -14.68 -14.33 -8.79
CA ALA A 345 -15.50 -15.48 -9.14
C ALA A 345 -16.85 -15.47 -8.40
N LEU A 346 -16.84 -15.19 -7.08
CA LEU A 346 -18.09 -15.01 -6.32
C LEU A 346 -18.96 -13.90 -6.90
N ARG A 347 -18.38 -12.75 -7.25
CA ARG A 347 -19.14 -11.63 -7.83
C ARG A 347 -19.69 -11.95 -9.22
N GLN A 348 -19.07 -12.87 -9.96
CA GLN A 348 -19.57 -13.40 -11.24
C GLN A 348 -20.68 -14.44 -11.06
N GLY A 349 -20.92 -14.90 -9.83
CA GLY A 349 -21.89 -15.95 -9.52
C GLY A 349 -21.31 -17.37 -9.61
N ASP A 350 -19.99 -17.52 -9.81
CA ASP A 350 -19.32 -18.81 -9.85
C ASP A 350 -18.74 -19.19 -8.49
N ALA A 351 -19.63 -19.73 -7.64
CA ALA A 351 -19.24 -20.16 -6.29
C ALA A 351 -18.30 -21.38 -6.30
N ARG A 352 -18.41 -22.26 -7.32
CA ARG A 352 -17.52 -23.43 -7.45
C ARG A 352 -16.10 -23.01 -7.79
N GLU A 353 -15.92 -22.12 -8.74
CA GLU A 353 -14.60 -21.58 -9.08
C GLU A 353 -13.99 -20.84 -7.87
N ALA A 354 -14.80 -20.11 -7.09
CA ALA A 354 -14.32 -19.45 -5.87
C ALA A 354 -13.75 -20.46 -4.85
N LEU A 355 -14.40 -21.62 -4.64
CA LEU A 355 -13.88 -22.70 -3.79
C LEU A 355 -12.58 -23.29 -4.34
N VAL A 356 -12.50 -23.56 -5.63
CA VAL A 356 -11.28 -24.09 -6.29
C VAL A 356 -10.11 -23.12 -6.11
N LEU A 357 -10.36 -21.83 -6.24
CA LEU A 357 -9.33 -20.80 -6.07
C LEU A 357 -8.89 -20.63 -4.60
N ALA A 358 -9.79 -20.80 -3.64
CA ALA A 358 -9.50 -20.63 -2.22
C ALA A 358 -8.78 -21.83 -1.59
N ALA A 359 -9.11 -23.04 -1.98
CA ALA A 359 -8.66 -24.29 -1.36
C ALA A 359 -7.13 -24.40 -1.20
N PRO A 360 -6.28 -24.10 -2.19
CA PRO A 360 -4.83 -24.21 -2.01
C PRO A 360 -4.26 -23.27 -0.95
N GLY A 361 -4.84 -22.06 -0.80
CA GLY A 361 -4.39 -21.08 0.21
C GLY A 361 -4.79 -21.44 1.63
N LEU A 362 -5.82 -22.25 1.82
CA LEU A 362 -6.22 -22.78 3.12
C LEU A 362 -5.50 -24.09 3.49
N SER A 363 -4.96 -24.81 2.49
CA SER A 363 -4.24 -26.07 2.70
C SER A 363 -2.78 -25.86 3.14
N GLN A 364 -2.24 -24.65 2.99
CA GLN A 364 -0.88 -24.29 3.38
C GLN A 364 -0.92 -23.20 4.45
N PRO A 365 -0.08 -23.30 5.49
CA PRO A 365 0.02 -22.23 6.49
C PRO A 365 0.40 -20.91 5.80
N SER A 366 -0.45 -19.91 5.90
CA SER A 366 -0.12 -18.55 5.48
C SER A 366 0.50 -17.77 6.63
N THR A 367 1.55 -17.02 6.34
CA THR A 367 2.14 -16.07 7.30
C THR A 367 1.30 -14.78 7.41
N SER A 368 0.26 -14.65 6.58
CA SER A 368 -0.64 -13.49 6.56
C SER A 368 -2.03 -13.86 7.08
N PRO A 369 -2.38 -13.47 8.33
CA PRO A 369 -3.73 -13.66 8.86
C PRO A 369 -4.81 -13.08 7.96
N ARG A 370 -4.57 -11.95 7.32
CA ARG A 370 -5.49 -11.33 6.35
C ARG A 370 -5.89 -12.29 5.24
N ILE A 371 -4.91 -12.96 4.63
CA ILE A 371 -5.16 -13.91 3.53
C ILE A 371 -6.06 -15.05 4.02
N THR A 372 -5.76 -15.60 5.19
CA THR A 372 -6.55 -16.70 5.77
C THR A 372 -7.98 -16.27 6.06
N VAL A 373 -8.18 -15.11 6.70
CA VAL A 373 -9.53 -14.56 7.00
C VAL A 373 -10.32 -14.31 5.70
N GLU A 374 -9.69 -13.69 4.71
CA GLU A 374 -10.32 -13.41 3.42
C GLU A 374 -10.73 -14.70 2.68
N LEU A 375 -9.87 -15.72 2.66
CA LEU A 375 -10.18 -17.01 2.03
C LEU A 375 -11.29 -17.77 2.76
N LEU A 376 -11.28 -17.77 4.09
CA LEU A 376 -12.35 -18.37 4.90
C LEU A 376 -13.69 -17.67 4.65
N ALA A 377 -13.70 -16.34 4.56
CA ALA A 377 -14.91 -15.58 4.22
C ALA A 377 -15.43 -15.91 2.81
N VAL A 378 -14.53 -16.03 1.83
CA VAL A 378 -14.89 -16.48 0.47
C VAL A 378 -15.53 -17.87 0.50
N VAL A 379 -14.89 -18.82 1.21
CA VAL A 379 -15.39 -20.22 1.27
C VAL A 379 -16.74 -20.28 1.97
N ALA A 380 -16.94 -19.53 3.06
CA ALA A 380 -18.23 -19.44 3.73
C ALA A 380 -19.33 -18.89 2.79
N ALA A 381 -19.05 -17.79 2.10
CA ALA A 381 -19.99 -17.20 1.14
C ALA A 381 -20.27 -18.13 -0.06
N ALA A 382 -19.27 -18.84 -0.57
CA ALA A 382 -19.43 -19.78 -1.68
C ALA A 382 -20.30 -20.96 -1.28
N ASN A 383 -20.09 -21.53 -0.09
CA ASN A 383 -20.91 -22.65 0.42
C ASN A 383 -22.38 -22.24 0.65
N LEU A 384 -22.64 -21.01 1.13
CA LEU A 384 -24.00 -20.49 1.21
C LEU A 384 -24.69 -20.48 -0.17
N ARG A 385 -23.99 -20.03 -1.20
CA ARG A 385 -24.55 -19.97 -2.57
C ARG A 385 -24.73 -21.35 -3.21
N LEU A 386 -24.05 -22.36 -2.70
CA LEU A 386 -24.17 -23.75 -3.12
C LEU A 386 -25.17 -24.55 -2.28
N ASP A 387 -25.95 -23.86 -1.42
CA ASP A 387 -26.91 -24.48 -0.50
C ASP A 387 -26.27 -25.52 0.46
N GLN A 388 -25.10 -25.17 0.97
CA GLN A 388 -24.30 -25.95 1.93
C GLN A 388 -24.14 -25.17 3.26
N PRO A 389 -25.23 -24.96 4.02
CA PRO A 389 -25.21 -24.06 5.17
C PRO A 389 -24.28 -24.53 6.32
N GLU A 390 -24.14 -25.85 6.52
CA GLU A 390 -23.27 -26.40 7.55
C GLU A 390 -21.78 -26.13 7.27
N GLU A 391 -21.37 -26.29 6.01
CA GLU A 391 -20.03 -25.96 5.56
C GLU A 391 -19.76 -24.47 5.62
N ALA A 392 -20.74 -23.65 5.25
CA ALA A 392 -20.66 -22.20 5.32
C ALA A 392 -20.45 -21.75 6.78
N ASP A 393 -21.24 -22.29 7.69
CA ASP A 393 -21.18 -21.98 9.13
C ASP A 393 -19.83 -22.36 9.74
N ARG A 394 -19.34 -23.57 9.45
CA ARG A 394 -18.02 -24.05 9.93
C ARG A 394 -16.88 -23.13 9.49
N HIS A 395 -16.82 -22.75 8.21
CA HIS A 395 -15.78 -21.88 7.71
C HIS A 395 -15.93 -20.45 8.22
N PHE A 396 -17.18 -19.99 8.40
CA PHE A 396 -17.42 -18.66 8.94
C PHE A 396 -17.04 -18.56 10.42
N ALA A 397 -17.29 -19.60 11.24
CA ALA A 397 -16.81 -19.65 12.61
C ALA A 397 -15.29 -19.51 12.69
N ALA A 398 -14.56 -20.30 11.89
CA ALA A 398 -13.09 -20.20 11.83
C ALA A 398 -12.61 -18.83 11.33
N CYS A 399 -13.33 -18.22 10.36
CA CYS A 399 -13.08 -16.86 9.89
C CYS A 399 -13.23 -15.86 11.03
N LEU A 400 -14.30 -15.98 11.82
CA LEU A 400 -14.64 -15.03 12.87
C LEU A 400 -13.62 -15.05 14.02
N ASP A 401 -13.20 -16.24 14.47
CA ASP A 401 -12.19 -16.40 15.51
C ASP A 401 -10.90 -15.64 15.16
N LEU A 402 -10.42 -15.84 13.93
CA LEU A 402 -9.21 -15.18 13.45
C LEU A 402 -9.43 -13.68 13.17
N LEU A 403 -10.60 -13.31 12.63
CA LEU A 403 -10.97 -11.93 12.37
C LEU A 403 -11.02 -11.09 13.65
N VAL A 404 -11.54 -11.65 14.75
CA VAL A 404 -11.63 -10.97 16.03
C VAL A 404 -10.25 -10.85 16.67
N SER A 405 -9.46 -11.93 16.69
CA SER A 405 -8.12 -11.93 17.29
C SER A 405 -7.17 -10.98 16.59
N GLU A 406 -7.24 -10.89 15.26
CA GLU A 406 -6.35 -10.04 14.44
C GLU A 406 -6.93 -8.65 14.12
N GLY A 407 -8.15 -8.35 14.60
CA GLY A 407 -8.79 -7.05 14.37
C GLY A 407 -9.05 -6.75 12.90
N LEU A 408 -9.67 -7.69 12.18
CA LEU A 408 -9.95 -7.61 10.74
C LEU A 408 -11.45 -7.57 10.38
N PRO A 409 -12.35 -6.94 11.19
CA PRO A 409 -13.78 -6.90 10.87
C PRO A 409 -14.13 -6.23 9.54
N ILE A 410 -13.20 -5.47 8.95
CA ILE A 410 -13.35 -4.90 7.60
C ILE A 410 -13.65 -5.96 6.53
N VAL A 411 -13.22 -7.22 6.73
CA VAL A 411 -13.47 -8.32 5.79
C VAL A 411 -14.96 -8.63 5.67
N LEU A 412 -15.74 -8.42 6.73
CA LEU A 412 -17.19 -8.61 6.73
C LEU A 412 -17.91 -7.69 5.74
N LEU A 413 -17.32 -6.54 5.38
CA LEU A 413 -17.86 -5.63 4.37
C LEU A 413 -17.78 -6.19 2.94
N ARG A 414 -16.99 -7.25 2.72
CA ARG A 414 -16.95 -7.94 1.42
C ARG A 414 -18.14 -8.86 1.18
N LEU A 415 -18.76 -9.35 2.25
CA LEU A 415 -19.97 -10.16 2.15
C LEU A 415 -21.13 -9.30 1.64
N THR A 416 -21.99 -9.87 0.82
CA THR A 416 -23.24 -9.22 0.39
C THR A 416 -24.24 -9.14 1.56
N ALA A 417 -25.25 -8.28 1.45
CA ALA A 417 -26.28 -8.16 2.48
C ALA A 417 -26.98 -9.50 2.80
N PRO A 418 -27.38 -10.33 1.80
CA PRO A 418 -27.92 -11.65 2.09
C PRO A 418 -26.95 -12.60 2.80
N GLU A 419 -25.67 -12.60 2.42
CA GLU A 419 -24.64 -13.42 3.07
C GLU A 419 -24.43 -13.01 4.52
N ARG A 420 -24.35 -11.70 4.79
CA ARG A 420 -24.27 -11.19 6.17
C ARG A 420 -25.51 -11.55 6.99
N ALA A 421 -26.71 -11.38 6.43
CA ALA A 421 -27.94 -11.73 7.11
C ALA A 421 -28.05 -13.23 7.45
N ALA A 422 -27.45 -14.09 6.64
CA ALA A 422 -27.43 -15.53 6.89
C ALA A 422 -26.38 -15.94 7.93
N LEU A 423 -25.20 -15.32 7.94
CA LEU A 423 -24.06 -15.75 8.73
C LEU A 423 -23.94 -15.01 10.08
N LEU A 424 -24.06 -13.67 10.10
CA LEU A 424 -23.75 -12.86 11.28
C LEU A 424 -24.65 -13.09 12.51
N PRO A 425 -25.99 -13.28 12.41
CA PRO A 425 -26.84 -13.30 13.60
C PRO A 425 -26.47 -14.38 14.63
N ARG A 426 -25.82 -15.47 14.21
CA ARG A 426 -25.40 -16.55 15.11
C ARG A 426 -24.14 -16.21 15.91
N TYR A 427 -23.42 -15.19 15.49
CA TYR A 427 -22.08 -14.86 16.00
C TYR A 427 -21.97 -13.41 16.49
N GLU A 428 -23.08 -12.68 16.54
CA GLU A 428 -23.09 -11.27 16.91
C GLU A 428 -22.50 -11.02 18.30
N GLU A 429 -22.77 -11.94 19.24
CA GLU A 429 -22.23 -11.88 20.61
C GLU A 429 -20.70 -12.05 20.68
N GLN A 430 -20.08 -12.65 19.69
CA GLN A 430 -18.64 -12.83 19.60
C GLN A 430 -17.91 -11.60 19.04
N LEU A 431 -18.64 -10.74 18.36
CA LEU A 431 -18.09 -9.50 17.84
C LEU A 431 -18.04 -8.40 18.93
N PRO A 432 -17.00 -7.57 18.94
CA PRO A 432 -16.99 -6.40 19.82
C PRO A 432 -18.23 -5.53 19.58
N PRO A 433 -18.92 -5.03 20.64
CA PRO A 433 -20.16 -4.25 20.48
C PRO A 433 -20.01 -3.02 19.59
N ARG A 434 -18.81 -2.45 19.51
CA ARG A 434 -18.48 -1.37 18.59
C ARG A 434 -18.56 -1.83 17.15
N VAL A 435 -17.98 -2.97 16.82
CA VAL A 435 -17.99 -3.54 15.46
C VAL A 435 -19.42 -3.81 14.99
N VAL A 436 -20.26 -4.36 15.88
CA VAL A 436 -21.67 -4.60 15.58
C VAL A 436 -22.39 -3.29 15.22
N ARG A 437 -22.19 -2.23 16.02
CA ARG A 437 -22.80 -0.91 15.75
C ARG A 437 -22.30 -0.29 14.43
N GLU A 438 -21.00 -0.36 14.16
CA GLU A 438 -20.42 0.16 12.92
C GLU A 438 -20.96 -0.60 11.69
N LEU A 439 -21.01 -1.93 11.78
CA LEU A 439 -21.59 -2.76 10.70
C LEU A 439 -23.05 -2.39 10.47
N ALA A 440 -23.87 -2.22 11.50
CA ALA A 440 -25.27 -1.83 11.38
C ALA A 440 -25.40 -0.45 10.70
N GLY A 441 -24.62 0.56 11.13
CA GLY A 441 -24.62 1.90 10.53
C GLY A 441 -24.18 1.90 9.07
N LEU A 442 -23.18 1.10 8.69
CA LEU A 442 -22.74 0.96 7.31
C LEU A 442 -23.77 0.25 6.42
N LEU A 443 -24.59 -0.63 7.00
CA LEU A 443 -25.66 -1.32 6.29
C LEU A 443 -26.84 -0.39 5.97
N ASP A 444 -27.15 0.53 6.86
CA ASP A 444 -28.20 1.54 6.65
C ASP A 444 -27.80 2.56 5.56
N VAL A 445 -26.51 2.87 5.44
CA VAL A 445 -25.98 3.75 4.38
C VAL A 445 -25.71 2.98 3.07
N GLY A 446 -25.43 1.70 3.15
CA GLY A 446 -25.04 0.83 2.02
C GLY A 446 -26.19 0.18 1.25
N THR A 447 -27.44 0.48 1.60
CA THR A 447 -28.61 0.06 0.81
C THR A 447 -28.93 0.98 -0.38
N ALA A 448 -28.08 1.96 -0.67
CA ALA A 448 -28.04 2.46 -2.04
C ALA A 448 -27.56 1.30 -2.93
N PRO A 449 -28.38 0.78 -3.85
CA PRO A 449 -27.98 -0.30 -4.74
C PRO A 449 -26.70 0.16 -5.43
N SER A 450 -25.65 -0.70 -5.40
CA SER A 450 -24.50 -0.54 -6.28
C SER A 450 -25.04 -0.13 -7.63
N SER A 451 -24.64 1.02 -8.16
CA SER A 451 -25.23 1.60 -9.37
C SER A 451 -25.21 0.52 -10.45
N VAL A 452 -26.36 -0.09 -10.66
CA VAL A 452 -26.55 -1.08 -11.71
C VAL A 452 -26.22 -0.37 -13.00
N GLN A 453 -25.04 -0.64 -13.56
CA GLN A 453 -24.63 -0.04 -14.83
C GLN A 453 -25.42 -0.74 -15.94
N LEU A 454 -26.56 -0.16 -16.25
CA LEU A 454 -27.27 -0.49 -17.47
C LEU A 454 -26.56 0.20 -18.64
N SER A 455 -26.31 -0.53 -19.73
CA SER A 455 -25.93 0.09 -20.99
C SER A 455 -27.06 1.03 -21.46
N GLU A 456 -26.76 1.96 -22.36
CA GLU A 456 -27.76 2.88 -22.90
C GLU A 456 -28.99 2.13 -23.43
N ARG A 457 -28.78 1.03 -24.16
CA ARG A 457 -29.83 0.17 -24.66
C ARG A 457 -30.65 -0.53 -23.56
N GLU A 458 -29.99 -0.99 -22.48
CA GLU A 458 -30.67 -1.60 -21.34
C GLU A 458 -31.48 -0.56 -20.55
N ARG A 459 -31.00 0.70 -20.45
CA ARG A 459 -31.76 1.81 -19.84
C ARG A 459 -33.03 2.14 -20.65
N VAL A 460 -32.93 2.20 -21.95
CA VAL A 460 -34.08 2.41 -22.84
C VAL A 460 -35.11 1.29 -22.64
N VAL A 461 -34.68 0.03 -22.63
CA VAL A 461 -35.57 -1.10 -22.41
C VAL A 461 -36.19 -1.06 -21.02
N LEU A 462 -35.43 -0.73 -19.96
CA LEU A 462 -35.98 -0.58 -18.61
C LEU A 462 -37.01 0.54 -18.54
N ARG A 463 -36.80 1.68 -19.20
CA ARG A 463 -37.73 2.80 -19.27
C ARG A 463 -39.06 2.35 -19.88
N HIS A 464 -39.04 1.64 -20.99
CA HIS A 464 -40.23 1.08 -21.63
C HIS A 464 -40.92 0.03 -20.74
N LEU A 465 -40.20 -0.84 -20.07
CA LEU A 465 -40.72 -1.82 -19.13
C LEU A 465 -41.50 -1.15 -17.99
N VAL A 466 -40.95 -0.10 -17.40
CA VAL A 466 -41.57 0.65 -16.30
C VAL A 466 -42.80 1.43 -16.78
N GLN A 467 -42.82 1.86 -18.05
CA GLN A 467 -43.97 2.51 -18.68
C GLN A 467 -45.11 1.55 -19.05
N GLY A 468 -44.90 0.26 -18.88
CA GLY A 468 -45.97 -0.72 -19.13
C GLY A 468 -45.89 -1.39 -20.49
N HIS A 469 -44.96 -1.05 -21.37
CA HIS A 469 -44.87 -1.59 -22.73
C HIS A 469 -44.53 -3.09 -22.74
N SER A 470 -45.15 -3.84 -23.62
CA SER A 470 -44.85 -5.25 -23.88
C SER A 470 -43.59 -5.40 -24.74
N VAL A 471 -43.00 -6.61 -24.74
CA VAL A 471 -41.83 -6.92 -25.56
C VAL A 471 -42.01 -6.61 -27.05
N PRO A 472 -43.18 -6.92 -27.68
CA PRO A 472 -43.41 -6.54 -29.07
C PRO A 472 -43.47 -5.02 -29.28
N GLU A 473 -44.11 -4.28 -28.36
CA GLU A 473 -44.19 -2.80 -28.44
C GLU A 473 -42.81 -2.16 -28.31
N ILE A 474 -41.98 -2.65 -27.38
CA ILE A 474 -40.58 -2.20 -27.24
C ILE A 474 -39.79 -2.51 -28.52
N ALA A 475 -39.96 -3.70 -29.10
CA ALA A 475 -39.27 -4.10 -30.32
C ALA A 475 -39.63 -3.19 -31.51
N THR A 476 -40.90 -2.77 -31.59
CA THR A 476 -41.37 -1.83 -32.59
C THR A 476 -40.82 -0.43 -32.37
N ALA A 477 -40.89 0.07 -31.13
CA ALA A 477 -40.39 1.41 -30.76
C ALA A 477 -38.89 1.58 -31.00
N GLU A 478 -38.12 0.53 -30.72
CA GLU A 478 -36.64 0.57 -30.82
C GLU A 478 -36.08 0.00 -32.14
N HIS A 479 -36.96 -0.34 -33.09
CA HIS A 479 -36.61 -0.90 -34.40
C HIS A 479 -35.70 -2.14 -34.33
N VAL A 480 -35.95 -3.06 -33.39
CA VAL A 480 -35.17 -4.30 -33.17
C VAL A 480 -36.09 -5.54 -33.16
N SER A 481 -35.50 -6.73 -33.20
CA SER A 481 -36.29 -7.96 -33.12
C SER A 481 -36.84 -8.20 -31.70
N PRO A 482 -38.03 -8.83 -31.53
CA PRO A 482 -38.54 -9.22 -30.22
C PRO A 482 -37.56 -10.12 -29.44
N ASN A 483 -36.78 -10.94 -30.12
CA ASN A 483 -35.75 -11.77 -29.46
C ASN A 483 -34.59 -10.94 -28.89
N THR A 484 -34.21 -9.87 -29.56
CA THR A 484 -33.21 -8.90 -29.04
C THR A 484 -33.72 -8.25 -27.77
N VAL A 485 -35.00 -7.78 -27.76
CA VAL A 485 -35.60 -7.20 -26.55
C VAL A 485 -35.70 -8.22 -25.41
N LYS A 486 -36.11 -9.47 -25.66
CA LYS A 486 -36.13 -10.54 -24.64
C LYS A 486 -34.76 -10.75 -24.01
N THR A 487 -33.71 -10.73 -24.80
CA THR A 487 -32.32 -10.87 -24.30
C THR A 487 -31.92 -9.69 -23.43
N GLN A 488 -32.29 -8.46 -23.84
CA GLN A 488 -32.01 -7.26 -23.07
C GLN A 488 -32.85 -7.22 -21.77
N VAL A 489 -34.13 -7.61 -21.79
CA VAL A 489 -34.96 -7.74 -20.58
C VAL A 489 -34.37 -8.72 -19.58
N LYS A 490 -33.90 -9.89 -20.04
CA LYS A 490 -33.18 -10.86 -19.19
C LYS A 490 -31.93 -10.25 -18.60
N ALA A 491 -31.17 -9.50 -19.38
CA ALA A 491 -29.93 -8.83 -18.90
C ALA A 491 -30.28 -7.76 -17.86
N VAL A 492 -31.33 -6.97 -18.09
CA VAL A 492 -31.83 -5.95 -17.15
C VAL A 492 -32.24 -6.59 -15.84
N TYR A 493 -33.10 -7.62 -15.87
CA TYR A 493 -33.55 -8.30 -14.64
C TYR A 493 -32.41 -8.91 -13.86
N ARG A 494 -31.48 -9.55 -14.55
CA ARG A 494 -30.26 -10.10 -13.91
C ARG A 494 -29.42 -8.99 -13.26
N LYS A 495 -29.23 -7.86 -13.95
CA LYS A 495 -28.43 -6.74 -13.43
C LYS A 495 -29.11 -6.03 -12.26
N LEU A 496 -30.43 -5.93 -12.29
CA LEU A 496 -31.24 -5.38 -11.20
C LEU A 496 -31.45 -6.38 -10.04
N GLY A 497 -31.11 -7.66 -10.22
CA GLY A 497 -31.33 -8.70 -9.21
C GLY A 497 -32.81 -8.98 -8.98
N VAL A 498 -33.65 -8.80 -10.00
CA VAL A 498 -35.12 -8.98 -9.92
C VAL A 498 -35.59 -10.11 -10.83
N ALA A 499 -36.71 -10.75 -10.46
CA ALA A 499 -37.25 -11.89 -11.21
C ALA A 499 -38.26 -11.48 -12.30
N ASP A 500 -38.89 -10.33 -12.15
CA ASP A 500 -40.05 -9.93 -12.96
C ASP A 500 -40.12 -8.40 -13.13
N ARG A 501 -41.17 -7.98 -13.85
CA ARG A 501 -41.48 -6.58 -14.14
C ARG A 501 -41.79 -5.77 -12.88
N ASP A 502 -42.51 -6.36 -11.95
CA ASP A 502 -42.88 -5.68 -10.70
C ASP A 502 -41.65 -5.44 -9.84
N GLY A 503 -40.70 -6.38 -9.87
CA GLY A 503 -39.36 -6.18 -9.28
C GLY A 503 -38.62 -5.03 -9.93
N ALA A 504 -38.65 -4.91 -11.26
CA ALA A 504 -38.01 -3.81 -11.98
C ALA A 504 -38.67 -2.45 -11.66
N HIS A 505 -40.01 -2.43 -11.53
CA HIS A 505 -40.75 -1.24 -11.10
C HIS A 505 -40.33 -0.78 -9.70
N ARG A 506 -40.24 -1.70 -8.73
CA ARG A 506 -39.78 -1.38 -7.36
C ARG A 506 -38.33 -0.88 -7.35
N ALA A 507 -37.47 -1.49 -8.16
CA ALA A 507 -36.08 -1.07 -8.27
C ALA A 507 -35.94 0.37 -8.79
N VAL A 508 -36.72 0.74 -9.82
CA VAL A 508 -36.71 2.12 -10.36
C VAL A 508 -37.36 3.10 -9.38
N ALA A 509 -38.43 2.70 -8.69
CA ALA A 509 -39.08 3.54 -7.66
C ALA A 509 -38.09 3.86 -6.50
N ALA A 510 -37.26 2.87 -6.12
CA ALA A 510 -36.21 3.05 -5.11
C ALA A 510 -34.98 3.81 -5.64
N THR A 511 -34.75 3.82 -6.96
CA THR A 511 -33.53 4.33 -7.58
C THR A 511 -33.84 4.99 -8.95
N PRO A 512 -34.45 6.20 -8.96
CA PRO A 512 -34.92 6.85 -10.19
C PRO A 512 -33.86 7.11 -11.25
N HIS A 513 -32.61 7.28 -10.87
CA HIS A 513 -31.51 7.51 -11.81
C HIS A 513 -31.14 6.30 -12.69
N LEU A 514 -31.74 5.12 -12.46
CA LEU A 514 -31.55 3.94 -13.33
C LEU A 514 -32.12 4.15 -14.75
N ILE A 515 -33.04 5.07 -14.91
CA ILE A 515 -33.72 5.38 -16.18
C ILE A 515 -33.45 6.82 -16.65
N ALA A 516 -32.65 7.58 -15.88
CA ALA A 516 -32.22 8.93 -16.25
C ALA A 516 -31.21 8.95 -17.39
#